data_dad9da3d4297bd36745982176204a901
#
_entry.id   dad9da3d4297bd36745982176204a901
#
_cell.length_a   1.000
_cell.length_b   1.000
_cell.length_c   1.000
_cell.angle_alpha   90.00
_cell.angle_beta   90.00
_cell.angle_gamma   90.00
#
_symmetry.space_group_name_H-M   'P 1'
#
loop_
_entity.id
_entity.type
_entity.pdbx_description
1 polymer ?
#
loop_
_entity_poly.entity_id
_entity_poly.type
_entity_poly.pdbx_seq_one_letter_code
_entity_poly.pdbx_strand_id
1 'polypeptide(L)'
;MSDPLDILPPELVLHVLDLLPLAETARLSRLSRAWHSFIDTSHQDRIYSSPSKVTRPSTLASIHDFSFLDSHSQSTFTQPYHGASGWKDLCRRQTLLRRNRDAPRPLTRESIFQVGALSRVWRFKPDFRRRFFLSTSELQGGVDVTDMSDGRRLWRNDGVREYAHLEYDADTGTAVWDAYGDVVEVWRVVEDEDEDEEKRGAFRQLAVLRHDVQIRGFELSNGNLCVVSSQGRAFIYDVLPEVKLKKAFDTMEGAIGHLHQDKDVVIISMGHEGYHIHEKATGKLLGIIDPGQCTHITHIKHKRPPEPQRPPSSMGPTTPPFPPTRARRDRLIPIRLLPGPRPVQHTGLADGDDWGACLLDGPAMAGISRHGTLFICPDWRRALAAEYYETSMLIQCETDPAMFDLGGWLSLQHGRIAMEVDDCIYLIRTPLRTTDDASESTSVWAMYSTFVPGFNQPAPCSVPGVSELDMTLPMKTIRAVSFVPDMD
;
A
#
# COMPACT_ATOMS: atom_id res chain seq x y z
N MET A 1 6.16 42.14 -31.67
CA MET A 1 5.74 41.94 -30.27
C MET A 1 7.00 41.97 -29.45
N SER A 2 7.05 42.77 -28.40
CA SER A 2 8.19 42.79 -27.47
C SER A 2 8.18 41.53 -26.63
N ASP A 3 9.36 40.98 -26.30
CA ASP A 3 9.48 39.78 -25.45
C ASP A 3 9.04 40.16 -24.02
N PRO A 4 8.18 39.37 -23.36
CA PRO A 4 7.83 39.57 -21.97
C PRO A 4 9.03 39.69 -21.03
N LEU A 5 10.15 39.06 -21.34
CA LEU A 5 11.41 39.15 -20.56
C LEU A 5 12.04 40.57 -20.65
N ASP A 6 11.73 41.35 -21.69
CA ASP A 6 12.23 42.72 -21.85
C ASP A 6 11.33 43.76 -21.17
N ILE A 7 10.08 43.38 -20.85
CA ILE A 7 9.03 44.30 -20.39
C ILE A 7 8.76 44.12 -18.90
N LEU A 8 8.71 42.83 -18.42
CA LEU A 8 8.30 42.52 -17.08
C LEU A 8 9.52 42.35 -16.15
N PRO A 9 9.42 42.84 -14.91
CA PRO A 9 10.39 42.50 -13.87
C PRO A 9 10.51 40.99 -13.70
N PRO A 10 11.73 40.46 -13.41
CA PRO A 10 11.97 39.03 -13.22
C PRO A 10 11.01 38.36 -12.22
N GLU A 11 10.64 39.06 -11.17
CA GLU A 11 9.74 38.57 -10.11
C GLU A 11 8.35 38.26 -10.65
N LEU A 12 7.82 39.10 -11.54
CA LEU A 12 6.52 38.89 -12.17
C LEU A 12 6.57 37.73 -13.16
N VAL A 13 7.67 37.60 -13.90
CA VAL A 13 7.87 36.45 -14.79
C VAL A 13 7.92 35.17 -13.99
N LEU A 14 8.65 35.14 -12.89
CA LEU A 14 8.71 33.97 -11.97
C LEU A 14 7.34 33.63 -11.42
N HIS A 15 6.56 34.61 -11.02
CA HIS A 15 5.20 34.40 -10.53
C HIS A 15 4.29 33.77 -11.59
N VAL A 16 4.37 34.27 -12.82
CA VAL A 16 3.64 33.65 -13.96
C VAL A 16 4.10 32.24 -14.20
N LEU A 17 5.40 31.97 -14.18
CA LEU A 17 5.95 30.62 -14.34
C LEU A 17 5.50 29.67 -13.24
N ASP A 18 5.32 30.13 -12.01
CA ASP A 18 4.80 29.30 -10.89
C ASP A 18 3.38 28.79 -11.16
N LEU A 19 2.56 29.57 -11.89
CA LEU A 19 1.18 29.21 -12.25
C LEU A 19 1.11 28.26 -13.45
N LEU A 20 2.15 28.19 -14.28
CA LEU A 20 2.14 27.34 -15.48
C LEU A 20 2.42 25.89 -15.14
N PRO A 21 1.81 24.92 -15.85
CA PRO A 21 2.21 23.51 -15.77
C PRO A 21 3.67 23.30 -16.18
N LEU A 22 4.30 22.25 -15.65
CA LEU A 22 5.70 21.92 -15.96
C LEU A 22 5.96 21.78 -17.47
N ALA A 23 5.02 21.19 -18.21
CA ALA A 23 5.11 21.04 -19.66
C ALA A 23 5.19 22.39 -20.39
N GLU A 24 4.41 23.38 -19.96
CA GLU A 24 4.41 24.71 -20.57
C GLU A 24 5.70 25.48 -20.22
N THR A 25 6.17 25.35 -18.97
CA THR A 25 7.49 25.89 -18.57
C THR A 25 8.61 25.32 -19.45
N ALA A 26 8.59 24.00 -19.72
CA ALA A 26 9.56 23.35 -20.60
C ALA A 26 9.42 23.77 -22.07
N ARG A 27 8.21 24.15 -22.54
CA ARG A 27 8.00 24.72 -23.88
C ARG A 27 8.57 26.13 -23.99
N LEU A 28 8.31 26.95 -22.96
CA LEU A 28 8.83 28.33 -22.93
C LEU A 28 10.36 28.35 -22.97
N SER A 29 11.05 27.44 -22.26
CA SER A 29 12.52 27.39 -22.30
C SER A 29 13.08 27.08 -23.69
N ARG A 30 12.25 26.57 -24.63
CA ARG A 30 12.66 26.26 -26.01
C ARG A 30 12.33 27.37 -27.01
N LEU A 31 11.62 28.43 -26.60
CA LEU A 31 11.20 29.49 -27.51
C LEU A 31 12.38 30.36 -27.99
N SER A 32 13.31 30.69 -27.07
CA SER A 32 14.46 31.52 -27.40
C SER A 32 15.62 31.26 -26.46
N ARG A 33 16.83 31.74 -26.81
CA ARG A 33 18.01 31.69 -25.91
C ARG A 33 17.79 32.50 -24.62
N ALA A 34 17.03 33.60 -24.69
CA ALA A 34 16.71 34.41 -23.54
C ALA A 34 15.83 33.62 -22.55
N TRP A 35 14.77 32.99 -23.03
CA TRP A 35 13.92 32.11 -22.19
C TRP A 35 14.66 30.91 -21.64
N HIS A 36 15.51 30.28 -22.43
CA HIS A 36 16.36 29.18 -21.93
C HIS A 36 17.29 29.67 -20.82
N SER A 37 17.98 30.78 -21.02
CA SER A 37 18.88 31.35 -20.00
C SER A 37 18.11 31.73 -18.73
N PHE A 38 16.95 32.34 -18.86
CA PHE A 38 16.13 32.74 -17.72
C PHE A 38 15.66 31.51 -16.91
N ILE A 39 15.06 30.50 -17.58
CA ILE A 39 14.43 29.37 -16.91
C ILE A 39 15.47 28.35 -16.45
N ASP A 40 16.40 27.96 -17.33
CA ASP A 40 17.26 26.79 -17.14
C ASP A 40 18.67 27.13 -16.62
N THR A 41 19.03 28.41 -16.57
CA THR A 41 20.33 28.84 -16.08
C THR A 41 20.20 29.77 -14.87
N SER A 42 19.48 30.89 -15.01
CA SER A 42 19.45 31.91 -13.96
C SER A 42 18.50 31.57 -12.80
N HIS A 43 17.37 30.94 -13.09
CA HIS A 43 16.31 30.73 -12.11
C HIS A 43 15.86 29.25 -12.00
N GLN A 44 16.72 28.31 -12.43
CA GLN A 44 16.39 26.87 -12.50
C GLN A 44 15.86 26.33 -11.17
N ASP A 45 16.63 26.51 -10.10
CA ASP A 45 16.26 25.95 -8.79
C ASP A 45 14.99 26.58 -8.25
N ARG A 46 14.82 27.89 -8.38
CA ARG A 46 13.61 28.61 -7.96
C ARG A 46 12.37 28.08 -8.67
N ILE A 47 12.44 27.88 -10.00
CA ILE A 47 11.30 27.47 -10.82
C ILE A 47 10.96 26.02 -10.56
N TYR A 48 11.93 25.10 -10.61
CA TYR A 48 11.68 23.68 -10.53
C TYR A 48 11.52 23.16 -9.10
N SER A 49 11.94 23.92 -8.05
CA SER A 49 11.64 23.57 -6.66
C SER A 49 10.23 23.96 -6.20
N SER A 50 9.49 24.70 -7.02
CA SER A 50 8.12 25.15 -6.69
C SER A 50 7.21 23.96 -6.38
N PRO A 51 6.38 24.01 -5.32
CA PRO A 51 5.40 22.98 -5.00
C PRO A 51 4.40 22.68 -6.14
N SER A 52 4.19 23.64 -7.05
CA SER A 52 3.37 23.44 -8.26
C SER A 52 4.04 22.55 -9.31
N LYS A 53 5.36 22.35 -9.24
CA LYS A 53 6.15 21.60 -10.22
C LYS A 53 6.58 20.24 -9.72
N VAL A 54 6.97 20.17 -8.45
CA VAL A 54 7.58 18.99 -7.86
C VAL A 54 6.99 18.67 -6.48
N THR A 55 6.74 17.41 -6.23
CA THR A 55 6.39 16.95 -4.89
C THR A 55 7.67 16.92 -4.05
N ARG A 56 7.69 17.68 -2.97
CA ARG A 56 8.81 17.78 -2.03
C ARG A 56 8.31 17.88 -0.59
N PRO A 57 9.11 17.51 0.42
CA PRO A 57 8.77 17.76 1.82
C PRO A 57 8.60 19.23 2.10
N SER A 58 7.58 19.60 2.87
CA SER A 58 7.33 20.99 3.30
C SER A 58 8.36 21.51 4.30
N THR A 59 9.10 20.59 4.93
CA THR A 59 10.07 20.86 6.01
C THR A 59 11.49 21.12 5.52
N LEU A 60 11.73 21.25 4.20
CA LEU A 60 13.07 21.52 3.68
C LEU A 60 13.62 22.85 4.19
N ALA A 61 14.77 22.79 4.85
CA ALA A 61 15.45 23.95 5.36
C ALA A 61 16.03 24.86 4.24
N SER A 62 16.36 24.27 3.09
CA SER A 62 16.91 24.96 1.91
C SER A 62 16.48 24.27 0.62
N ILE A 63 16.27 25.08 -0.44
CA ILE A 63 16.00 24.57 -1.80
C ILE A 63 17.19 23.82 -2.42
N HIS A 64 18.38 23.93 -1.83
CA HIS A 64 19.58 23.20 -2.27
C HIS A 64 19.80 21.91 -1.49
N ASP A 65 18.93 21.63 -0.51
CA ASP A 65 19.03 20.42 0.29
C ASP A 65 18.32 19.26 -0.40
N PHE A 66 19.10 18.33 -0.93
CA PHE A 66 18.63 17.08 -1.52
C PHE A 66 18.78 15.87 -0.58
N SER A 67 19.16 16.10 0.68
CA SER A 67 19.37 15.02 1.67
C SER A 67 18.10 14.18 1.89
N PHE A 68 16.91 14.76 1.69
CA PHE A 68 15.66 14.00 1.71
C PHE A 68 15.58 12.89 0.63
N LEU A 69 16.35 13.02 -0.47
CA LEU A 69 16.46 11.96 -1.47
C LEU A 69 17.37 10.85 -0.97
N ASP A 70 18.40 11.19 -0.18
CA ASP A 70 19.36 10.22 0.33
C ASP A 70 18.77 9.36 1.45
N SER A 71 17.93 9.92 2.30
CA SER A 71 17.19 9.14 3.31
C SER A 71 16.31 8.04 2.70
N HIS A 72 15.97 8.17 1.42
CA HIS A 72 15.17 7.23 0.65
C HIS A 72 16.02 6.46 -0.39
N SER A 73 17.26 6.86 -0.63
CA SER A 73 18.08 6.37 -1.75
C SER A 73 18.46 4.90 -1.65
N GLN A 74 18.52 4.36 -0.46
CA GLN A 74 18.92 2.97 -0.22
C GLN A 74 17.74 1.99 -0.25
N SER A 75 16.50 2.48 -0.26
CA SER A 75 15.34 1.64 -0.45
C SER A 75 15.10 1.37 -1.93
N THR A 76 14.92 0.11 -2.31
CA THR A 76 14.62 -0.30 -3.69
C THR A 76 13.37 0.37 -4.23
N PHE A 77 12.46 0.79 -3.36
CA PHE A 77 11.21 1.45 -3.70
C PHE A 77 11.39 2.92 -4.09
N THR A 78 12.46 3.56 -3.64
CA THR A 78 12.71 5.00 -3.85
C THR A 78 13.82 5.29 -4.82
N GLN A 79 14.50 4.27 -5.34
CA GLN A 79 15.53 4.38 -6.39
C GLN A 79 15.14 5.23 -7.62
N PRO A 80 13.84 5.47 -7.95
CA PRO A 80 13.50 6.36 -9.06
C PRO A 80 14.18 7.73 -9.02
N TYR A 81 14.51 8.22 -7.83
CA TYR A 81 15.08 9.55 -7.64
C TYR A 81 16.56 9.52 -7.29
N HIS A 82 17.13 8.34 -7.06
CA HIS A 82 18.55 8.22 -6.74
C HIS A 82 19.44 8.84 -7.82
N GLY A 83 20.40 9.66 -7.40
CA GLY A 83 21.31 10.36 -8.31
C GLY A 83 20.64 11.48 -9.11
N ALA A 84 19.50 12.03 -8.64
CA ALA A 84 18.96 13.25 -9.24
C ALA A 84 19.97 14.39 -9.07
N SER A 85 20.33 15.04 -10.19
CA SER A 85 21.38 16.08 -10.22
C SER A 85 20.87 17.48 -9.84
N GLY A 86 19.56 17.64 -9.61
CA GLY A 86 18.93 18.91 -9.28
C GLY A 86 17.41 18.88 -9.44
N TRP A 87 16.75 19.97 -9.13
CA TRP A 87 15.29 20.09 -9.17
C TRP A 87 14.70 19.80 -10.54
N LYS A 88 15.33 20.25 -11.60
CA LYS A 88 14.88 19.97 -12.96
C LYS A 88 14.89 18.48 -13.29
N ASP A 89 15.96 17.77 -12.91
CA ASP A 89 16.07 16.32 -13.11
C ASP A 89 15.04 15.59 -12.25
N LEU A 90 14.83 16.00 -11.02
CA LEU A 90 13.79 15.45 -10.15
C LEU A 90 12.39 15.61 -10.75
N CYS A 91 12.04 16.83 -11.23
CA CYS A 91 10.79 17.09 -11.95
C CYS A 91 10.63 16.18 -13.18
N ARG A 92 11.71 16.03 -13.97
CA ARG A 92 11.74 15.13 -15.12
C ARG A 92 11.43 13.68 -14.70
N ARG A 93 12.11 13.17 -13.70
CA ARG A 93 11.92 11.80 -13.21
C ARG A 93 10.52 11.57 -12.65
N GLN A 94 9.97 12.53 -11.88
CA GLN A 94 8.59 12.45 -11.41
C GLN A 94 7.58 12.43 -12.56
N THR A 95 7.81 13.24 -13.61
CA THR A 95 6.96 13.27 -14.79
C THR A 95 7.03 11.96 -15.56
N LEU A 96 8.23 11.42 -15.76
CA LEU A 96 8.44 10.14 -16.45
C LEU A 96 7.83 8.99 -15.67
N LEU A 97 7.97 8.99 -14.36
CA LEU A 97 7.35 8.00 -13.48
C LEU A 97 5.81 8.05 -13.58
N ARG A 98 5.23 9.27 -13.59
CA ARG A 98 3.78 9.43 -13.77
C ARG A 98 3.33 8.90 -15.12
N ARG A 99 4.01 9.28 -16.21
CA ARG A 99 3.70 8.79 -17.57
C ARG A 99 3.82 7.27 -17.67
N ASN A 100 4.87 6.71 -17.08
CA ASN A 100 5.05 5.26 -17.07
C ASN A 100 3.92 4.55 -16.32
N ARG A 101 3.48 5.10 -15.19
CA ARG A 101 2.35 4.53 -14.44
C ARG A 101 1.05 4.52 -15.23
N ASP A 102 0.90 5.47 -16.15
CA ASP A 102 -0.29 5.62 -17.00
C ASP A 102 -0.14 4.87 -18.35
N ALA A 103 1.02 4.29 -18.61
CA ALA A 103 1.28 3.56 -19.85
C ALA A 103 0.54 2.22 -19.90
N PRO A 104 0.09 1.76 -21.07
CA PRO A 104 -0.55 0.46 -21.23
C PRO A 104 0.34 -0.73 -20.79
N ARG A 105 1.64 -0.58 -20.92
CA ARG A 105 2.66 -1.55 -20.46
C ARG A 105 3.72 -0.85 -19.64
N PRO A 106 3.46 -0.59 -18.37
CA PRO A 106 4.38 0.16 -17.55
C PRO A 106 5.69 -0.59 -17.31
N LEU A 107 6.77 0.17 -17.26
CA LEU A 107 8.07 -0.33 -16.88
C LEU A 107 8.09 -0.55 -15.37
N THR A 108 8.35 -1.78 -14.92
CA THR A 108 8.39 -2.13 -13.51
C THR A 108 9.69 -2.82 -13.13
N ARG A 109 10.09 -2.65 -11.89
CA ARG A 109 11.19 -3.38 -11.26
C ARG A 109 10.64 -4.21 -10.12
N GLU A 110 11.02 -5.45 -10.07
CA GLU A 110 10.72 -6.36 -8.98
C GLU A 110 11.91 -6.42 -8.03
N SER A 111 11.63 -6.45 -6.74
CA SER A 111 12.63 -6.62 -5.69
C SER A 111 12.15 -7.70 -4.74
N ILE A 112 13.07 -8.55 -4.32
CA ILE A 112 12.81 -9.62 -3.37
C ILE A 112 13.72 -9.38 -2.17
N PHE A 113 13.10 -9.33 -0.98
CA PHE A 113 13.80 -9.13 0.28
C PHE A 113 13.70 -10.39 1.10
N GLN A 114 14.82 -10.88 1.58
CA GLN A 114 14.83 -11.91 2.59
C GLN A 114 14.59 -11.26 3.95
N VAL A 115 13.68 -11.83 4.75
CA VAL A 115 13.41 -11.37 6.11
C VAL A 115 13.93 -12.36 7.13
N GLY A 116 14.31 -11.86 8.31
CA GLY A 116 14.85 -12.67 9.40
C GLY A 116 13.85 -13.56 10.12
N ALA A 117 12.61 -13.64 9.64
CA ALA A 117 11.54 -14.44 10.25
C ALA A 117 11.91 -15.92 10.33
N LEU A 118 11.47 -16.60 11.41
CA LEU A 118 11.72 -18.02 11.62
C LEU A 118 10.80 -18.93 10.79
N SER A 119 9.62 -18.40 10.36
CA SER A 119 8.66 -19.09 9.50
C SER A 119 8.11 -18.15 8.42
N ARG A 120 7.01 -18.53 7.78
CA ARG A 120 6.32 -17.67 6.81
C ARG A 120 5.99 -16.32 7.42
N VAL A 121 6.18 -15.27 6.63
CA VAL A 121 5.70 -13.92 6.98
C VAL A 121 4.17 -13.91 6.89
N TRP A 122 3.53 -13.52 7.99
CA TRP A 122 2.08 -13.33 8.03
C TRP A 122 1.70 -11.90 7.69
N ARG A 123 2.25 -10.94 8.40
CA ARG A 123 2.07 -9.50 8.15
C ARG A 123 3.42 -8.82 8.05
N PHE A 124 3.50 -7.74 7.28
CA PHE A 124 4.68 -6.89 7.30
C PHE A 124 4.32 -5.43 7.09
N LYS A 125 5.13 -4.55 7.65
CA LYS A 125 5.04 -3.09 7.48
C LYS A 125 6.45 -2.56 7.20
N PRO A 126 6.66 -1.80 6.12
CA PRO A 126 7.94 -1.19 5.82
C PRO A 126 8.11 0.15 6.53
N ASP A 127 9.31 0.43 7.03
CA ASP A 127 9.75 1.78 7.37
C ASP A 127 10.90 2.18 6.45
N PHE A 128 10.59 2.95 5.44
CA PHE A 128 11.59 3.42 4.48
C PHE A 128 12.52 4.48 5.05
N ARG A 129 12.05 5.28 6.01
CA ARG A 129 12.84 6.31 6.68
C ARG A 129 13.92 5.68 7.55
N ARG A 130 13.54 4.67 8.34
CA ARG A 130 14.45 3.96 9.24
C ARG A 130 15.08 2.72 8.61
N ARG A 131 14.68 2.39 7.36
CA ARG A 131 15.28 1.34 6.51
C ARG A 131 15.15 -0.07 7.09
N PHE A 132 13.98 -0.41 7.61
CA PHE A 132 13.70 -1.76 8.08
C PHE A 132 12.28 -2.22 7.73
N PHE A 133 12.06 -3.53 7.82
CA PHE A 133 10.73 -4.15 7.80
C PHE A 133 10.40 -4.66 9.20
N LEU A 134 9.16 -4.42 9.63
CA LEU A 134 8.56 -5.20 10.71
C LEU A 134 7.80 -6.36 10.06
N SER A 135 7.90 -7.55 10.62
CA SER A 135 7.14 -8.70 10.14
C SER A 135 6.71 -9.60 11.28
N THR A 136 5.48 -10.14 11.20
CA THR A 136 4.99 -11.20 12.08
C THR A 136 5.08 -12.55 11.38
N SER A 137 5.17 -13.61 12.19
CA SER A 137 5.34 -14.97 11.73
C SER A 137 4.02 -15.73 11.74
N GLU A 138 3.82 -16.60 10.74
CA GLU A 138 2.61 -17.43 10.61
C GLU A 138 2.56 -18.52 11.69
N LEU A 139 3.62 -19.32 11.83
CA LEU A 139 3.59 -20.56 12.61
C LEU A 139 4.35 -20.51 13.93
N GLN A 140 5.31 -19.62 14.08
CA GLN A 140 6.20 -19.61 15.24
C GLN A 140 6.01 -18.38 16.14
N GLY A 141 5.07 -17.51 15.77
CA GLY A 141 4.89 -16.24 16.46
C GLY A 141 6.12 -15.34 16.35
N GLY A 142 6.09 -14.26 17.11
CA GLY A 142 7.14 -13.26 17.14
C GLY A 142 6.96 -12.13 16.14
N VAL A 143 7.56 -10.99 16.47
CA VAL A 143 7.78 -9.85 15.57
C VAL A 143 9.27 -9.71 15.32
N ASP A 144 9.66 -9.73 14.06
CA ASP A 144 11.04 -9.48 13.62
C ASP A 144 11.15 -8.09 12.99
N VAL A 145 12.22 -7.39 13.33
CA VAL A 145 12.66 -6.18 12.63
C VAL A 145 13.88 -6.54 11.78
N THR A 146 13.78 -6.32 10.49
CA THR A 146 14.78 -6.77 9.50
C THR A 146 15.29 -5.60 8.69
N ASP A 147 16.60 -5.48 8.55
CA ASP A 147 17.24 -4.47 7.70
C ASP A 147 16.84 -4.64 6.24
N MET A 148 16.48 -3.54 5.58
CA MET A 148 16.10 -3.57 4.16
C MET A 148 17.29 -3.79 3.22
N SER A 149 18.51 -3.53 3.65
CA SER A 149 19.68 -3.58 2.79
C SER A 149 20.27 -4.98 2.65
N ASP A 150 20.34 -5.72 3.75
CA ASP A 150 21.02 -7.01 3.82
C ASP A 150 20.16 -8.18 4.36
N GLY A 151 18.94 -7.89 4.83
CA GLY A 151 18.05 -8.88 5.42
C GLY A 151 18.47 -9.33 6.83
N ARG A 152 19.41 -8.66 7.46
CA ARG A 152 19.85 -8.96 8.83
C ARG A 152 18.74 -8.60 9.81
N ARG A 153 18.50 -9.48 10.79
CA ARG A 153 17.58 -9.21 11.88
C ARG A 153 18.19 -8.19 12.84
N LEU A 154 17.51 -7.07 13.03
CA LEU A 154 17.90 -5.99 13.93
C LEU A 154 17.36 -6.20 15.33
N TRP A 155 16.12 -6.65 15.45
CA TRP A 155 15.47 -6.84 16.73
C TRP A 155 14.37 -7.92 16.62
N ARG A 156 13.98 -8.50 17.77
CA ARG A 156 12.90 -9.48 17.84
C ARG A 156 12.16 -9.42 19.17
N ASN A 157 10.85 -9.64 19.12
CA ASN A 157 10.00 -9.94 20.27
C ASN A 157 9.38 -11.33 20.09
N ASP A 158 9.73 -12.27 20.96
CA ASP A 158 9.21 -13.65 20.93
C ASP A 158 7.85 -13.79 21.64
N GLY A 159 7.40 -12.77 22.40
CA GLY A 159 6.14 -12.79 23.16
C GLY A 159 4.87 -12.60 22.32
N VAL A 160 4.96 -12.65 21.00
CA VAL A 160 3.88 -12.40 20.08
C VAL A 160 3.33 -13.72 19.54
N ARG A 161 2.00 -13.87 19.49
CA ARG A 161 1.34 -15.10 19.02
C ARG A 161 1.53 -15.37 17.53
N GLU A 162 1.21 -16.58 17.10
CA GLU A 162 1.10 -16.93 15.69
C GLU A 162 -0.04 -16.14 15.02
N TYR A 163 0.09 -15.87 13.74
CA TYR A 163 -0.89 -15.10 12.94
C TYR A 163 -1.23 -13.73 13.54
N ALA A 164 -0.29 -13.12 14.26
CA ALA A 164 -0.53 -11.83 14.89
C ALA A 164 -0.79 -10.73 13.85
N HIS A 165 -1.81 -9.92 14.09
CA HIS A 165 -1.99 -8.67 13.36
C HIS A 165 -0.84 -7.72 13.70
N LEU A 166 -0.51 -6.86 12.75
CA LEU A 166 0.57 -5.89 12.88
C LEU A 166 0.13 -4.57 12.25
N GLU A 167 0.14 -3.53 13.05
CA GLU A 167 0.01 -2.16 12.57
C GLU A 167 1.26 -1.36 12.91
N TYR A 168 1.62 -0.42 12.03
CA TYR A 168 2.78 0.42 12.19
C TYR A 168 2.57 1.79 11.55
N ASP A 169 2.79 2.82 12.33
CA ASP A 169 2.85 4.20 11.86
C ASP A 169 4.31 4.64 11.77
N ALA A 170 4.83 4.74 10.55
CA ALA A 170 6.22 5.10 10.29
C ALA A 170 6.56 6.55 10.68
N ASP A 171 5.58 7.46 10.69
CA ASP A 171 5.82 8.86 11.05
C ASP A 171 6.13 9.00 12.54
N THR A 172 5.40 8.27 13.38
CA THR A 172 5.57 8.29 14.83
C THR A 172 6.48 7.16 15.34
N GLY A 173 6.81 6.18 14.51
CA GLY A 173 7.53 4.99 14.91
C GLY A 173 6.75 4.09 15.88
N THR A 174 5.41 4.18 15.88
CA THR A 174 4.55 3.41 16.78
C THR A 174 4.11 2.13 16.11
N ALA A 175 4.27 1.00 16.80
CA ALA A 175 3.84 -0.33 16.37
C ALA A 175 2.80 -0.90 17.32
N VAL A 176 1.89 -1.71 16.78
CA VAL A 176 0.85 -2.41 17.55
C VAL A 176 0.73 -3.83 17.04
N TRP A 177 0.64 -4.80 17.94
CA TRP A 177 0.43 -6.20 17.61
C TRP A 177 -0.33 -6.96 18.68
N ASP A 178 -0.87 -8.13 18.30
CA ASP A 178 -1.51 -9.05 19.22
C ASP A 178 -0.45 -9.81 20.02
N ALA A 179 -0.61 -9.83 21.33
CA ALA A 179 0.05 -10.80 22.20
C ALA A 179 -0.88 -11.98 22.52
N TYR A 180 -0.42 -12.91 23.35
CA TYR A 180 -1.24 -14.04 23.81
C TYR A 180 -2.38 -13.57 24.71
N GLY A 181 -3.54 -14.20 24.55
CA GLY A 181 -4.79 -13.76 25.18
C GLY A 181 -5.32 -12.50 24.50
N ASP A 182 -6.43 -11.95 24.95
CA ASP A 182 -7.05 -10.76 24.33
C ASP A 182 -6.27 -9.47 24.67
N VAL A 183 -4.98 -9.48 24.37
CA VAL A 183 -4.00 -8.43 24.70
C VAL A 183 -3.46 -7.82 23.43
N VAL A 184 -3.52 -6.49 23.37
CA VAL A 184 -2.91 -5.68 22.33
C VAL A 184 -1.76 -4.88 22.94
N GLU A 185 -0.58 -5.02 22.38
CA GLU A 185 0.60 -4.30 22.85
C GLU A 185 0.91 -3.12 21.94
N VAL A 186 1.23 -1.98 22.55
CA VAL A 186 1.67 -0.76 21.88
C VAL A 186 3.14 -0.53 22.17
N TRP A 187 3.92 -0.38 21.11
CA TRP A 187 5.36 -0.24 21.17
C TRP A 187 5.81 0.99 20.37
N ARG A 188 6.99 1.48 20.65
CA ARG A 188 7.62 2.56 19.87
C ARG A 188 9.06 2.24 19.58
N VAL A 189 9.50 2.57 18.38
CA VAL A 189 10.89 2.49 17.99
C VAL A 189 11.75 3.37 18.91
N VAL A 190 12.88 2.85 19.33
CA VAL A 190 13.88 3.61 20.08
C VAL A 190 14.63 4.48 19.06
N GLU A 191 14.46 5.79 19.18
CA GLU A 191 15.25 6.75 18.42
C GLU A 191 16.46 7.11 19.28
N ASP A 192 17.65 6.70 18.85
CA ASP A 192 18.90 7.08 19.50
C ASP A 192 19.37 8.40 18.91
N GLU A 193 19.66 9.38 19.78
CA GLU A 193 20.23 10.67 19.38
C GLU A 193 21.66 10.53 18.85
N ASP A 194 22.34 9.40 19.15
CA ASP A 194 23.76 9.16 18.83
C ASP A 194 23.98 8.33 17.55
N GLU A 195 22.93 8.05 16.73
CA GLU A 195 23.01 7.22 15.49
C GLU A 195 23.70 5.86 15.68
N ASP A 196 23.55 5.25 16.85
CA ASP A 196 24.13 3.94 17.15
C ASP A 196 23.45 2.84 16.31
N GLU A 197 24.16 2.36 15.28
CA GLU A 197 23.62 1.32 14.39
C GLU A 197 23.25 0.02 15.12
N GLU A 198 23.84 -0.27 16.28
CA GLU A 198 23.52 -1.47 17.05
C GLU A 198 22.11 -1.42 17.67
N LYS A 199 21.56 -0.22 17.89
CA LYS A 199 20.22 -0.04 18.47
C LYS A 199 19.16 0.25 17.43
N ARG A 200 19.54 0.42 16.18
CA ARG A 200 18.60 0.69 15.08
C ARG A 200 17.55 -0.41 14.97
N GLY A 201 16.28 -0.02 14.97
CA GLY A 201 15.15 -0.95 14.85
C GLY A 201 14.76 -1.63 16.16
N ALA A 202 15.36 -1.27 17.29
CA ALA A 202 14.88 -1.69 18.60
C ALA A 202 13.56 -1.01 18.97
N PHE A 203 12.71 -1.69 19.72
CA PHE A 203 11.42 -1.18 20.19
C PHE A 203 11.33 -1.22 21.71
N ARG A 204 10.64 -0.22 22.28
CA ARG A 204 10.26 -0.22 23.70
C ARG A 204 8.75 -0.29 23.85
N GLN A 205 8.27 -1.06 24.83
CA GLN A 205 6.86 -1.17 25.12
C GLN A 205 6.35 0.12 25.78
N LEU A 206 5.22 0.64 25.25
CA LEU A 206 4.53 1.80 25.80
C LEU A 206 3.35 1.38 26.69
N ALA A 207 2.56 0.41 26.23
CA ALA A 207 1.38 -0.05 26.94
C ALA A 207 1.02 -1.50 26.59
N VAL A 208 0.30 -2.11 27.52
CA VAL A 208 -0.36 -3.42 27.36
C VAL A 208 -1.85 -3.21 27.59
N LEU A 209 -2.63 -3.32 26.52
CA LEU A 209 -4.07 -3.12 26.55
C LEU A 209 -4.77 -4.46 26.72
N ARG A 210 -5.38 -4.66 27.88
CA ARG A 210 -6.16 -5.86 28.21
C ARG A 210 -7.63 -5.56 28.06
N HIS A 211 -8.33 -6.43 27.36
CA HIS A 211 -9.74 -6.30 27.10
C HIS A 211 -10.49 -7.45 27.78
N ASP A 212 -11.70 -7.16 28.25
CA ASP A 212 -12.64 -8.15 28.84
C ASP A 212 -13.45 -8.87 27.77
N VAL A 213 -13.15 -8.60 26.49
CA VAL A 213 -13.84 -9.12 25.31
C VAL A 213 -12.83 -9.61 24.29
N GLN A 214 -13.20 -10.61 23.50
CA GLN A 214 -12.35 -11.15 22.46
C GLN A 214 -12.09 -10.12 21.36
N ILE A 215 -10.84 -9.73 21.20
CA ILE A 215 -10.40 -8.82 20.16
C ILE A 215 -10.42 -9.53 18.81
N ARG A 216 -10.99 -8.86 17.81
CA ARG A 216 -11.10 -9.38 16.45
C ARG A 216 -10.13 -8.71 15.50
N GLY A 217 -9.90 -7.41 15.66
CA GLY A 217 -8.96 -6.66 14.84
C GLY A 217 -8.69 -5.27 15.41
N PHE A 218 -7.67 -4.63 14.88
CA PHE A 218 -7.32 -3.26 15.23
C PHE A 218 -6.62 -2.56 14.05
N GLU A 219 -6.62 -1.24 14.08
CA GLU A 219 -5.91 -0.39 13.13
C GLU A 219 -5.35 0.84 13.84
N LEU A 220 -4.12 1.19 13.47
CA LEU A 220 -3.41 2.38 13.92
C LEU A 220 -3.35 3.42 12.78
N SER A 221 -3.94 4.58 13.01
CA SER A 221 -3.92 5.68 12.04
C SER A 221 -4.02 7.03 12.73
N ASN A 222 -3.25 8.01 12.26
CA ASN A 222 -3.29 9.39 12.75
C ASN A 222 -3.15 9.53 14.28
N GLY A 223 -2.28 8.73 14.91
CA GLY A 223 -2.08 8.73 16.36
C GLY A 223 -3.24 8.14 17.17
N ASN A 224 -4.22 7.50 16.51
CA ASN A 224 -5.30 6.78 17.16
C ASN A 224 -5.23 5.29 16.85
N LEU A 225 -5.41 4.47 17.87
CA LEU A 225 -5.58 3.04 17.76
C LEU A 225 -7.08 2.72 17.94
N CYS A 226 -7.69 2.14 16.93
CA CYS A 226 -9.02 1.57 17.04
C CYS A 226 -8.92 0.05 17.21
N VAL A 227 -9.60 -0.50 18.22
CA VAL A 227 -9.66 -1.94 18.50
C VAL A 227 -11.12 -2.36 18.47
N VAL A 228 -11.45 -3.44 17.76
CA VAL A 228 -12.84 -3.97 17.70
C VAL A 228 -12.88 -5.41 18.17
N SER A 229 -13.99 -5.75 18.85
CA SER A 229 -14.27 -7.09 19.33
C SER A 229 -15.33 -7.80 18.47
N SER A 230 -15.34 -9.12 18.50
CA SER A 230 -16.41 -9.92 17.89
C SER A 230 -17.75 -9.80 18.63
N GLN A 231 -17.75 -9.25 19.83
CA GLN A 231 -18.89 -9.13 20.73
C GLN A 231 -19.52 -7.72 20.69
N GLY A 232 -19.31 -6.98 19.61
CA GLY A 232 -19.96 -5.70 19.40
C GLY A 232 -19.42 -4.55 20.23
N ARG A 233 -18.11 -4.50 20.52
CA ARG A 233 -17.49 -3.36 21.20
C ARG A 233 -16.32 -2.81 20.42
N ALA A 234 -16.19 -1.49 20.37
CA ALA A 234 -15.06 -0.77 19.81
C ALA A 234 -14.42 0.14 20.87
N PHE A 235 -13.11 0.25 20.82
CA PHE A 235 -12.30 1.05 21.73
C PHE A 235 -11.38 1.95 20.88
N ILE A 236 -11.39 3.25 21.17
CA ILE A 236 -10.50 4.23 20.55
C ILE A 236 -9.49 4.71 21.59
N TYR A 237 -8.23 4.55 21.30
CA TYR A 237 -7.13 5.02 22.13
C TYR A 237 -6.38 6.13 21.40
N ASP A 238 -6.02 7.20 22.12
CA ASP A 238 -4.92 8.06 21.71
C ASP A 238 -3.62 7.34 22.07
N VAL A 239 -2.66 7.26 21.14
CA VAL A 239 -1.36 6.61 21.38
C VAL A 239 -0.22 7.62 21.51
N LEU A 240 -0.51 8.91 21.42
CA LEU A 240 0.43 10.03 21.53
C LEU A 240 -0.13 11.11 22.45
N PRO A 241 0.69 11.72 23.31
CA PRO A 241 2.06 11.30 23.68
C PRO A 241 2.10 10.04 24.54
N GLU A 242 0.97 9.67 25.16
CA GLU A 242 0.77 8.52 26.02
C GLU A 242 -0.46 7.72 25.55
N VAL A 243 -0.44 6.41 25.81
CA VAL A 243 -1.56 5.53 25.43
C VAL A 243 -2.71 5.71 26.44
N LYS A 244 -3.83 6.25 25.97
CA LYS A 244 -5.03 6.53 26.78
C LYS A 244 -6.32 6.13 26.05
N LEU A 245 -7.22 5.45 26.75
CA LEU A 245 -8.56 5.20 26.24
C LEU A 245 -9.31 6.54 26.10
N LYS A 246 -9.69 6.88 24.88
CA LYS A 246 -10.43 8.09 24.55
C LYS A 246 -11.93 7.84 24.54
N LYS A 247 -12.36 6.71 23.97
CA LYS A 247 -13.74 6.36 23.76
C LYS A 247 -13.91 4.84 23.70
N ALA A 248 -14.97 4.34 24.27
CA ALA A 248 -15.53 3.03 23.97
C ALA A 248 -17.00 3.19 23.58
N PHE A 249 -17.47 2.36 22.65
CA PHE A 249 -18.85 2.37 22.20
C PHE A 249 -19.28 0.99 21.73
N ASP A 250 -20.59 0.77 21.73
CA ASP A 250 -21.15 -0.49 21.25
C ASP A 250 -21.30 -0.46 19.73
N THR A 251 -21.00 -1.60 19.11
CA THR A 251 -21.21 -1.87 17.69
C THR A 251 -22.12 -3.08 17.57
N MET A 252 -22.42 -3.51 16.36
CA MET A 252 -23.09 -4.81 16.19
C MET A 252 -22.08 -5.95 16.41
N GLU A 253 -22.57 -7.09 16.89
CA GLU A 253 -21.80 -8.33 16.95
C GLU A 253 -21.51 -8.84 15.54
N GLY A 254 -20.43 -9.62 15.37
CA GLY A 254 -20.11 -10.26 14.11
C GLY A 254 -19.04 -9.57 13.27
N ALA A 255 -18.34 -8.57 13.81
CA ALA A 255 -17.17 -7.99 13.13
C ALA A 255 -16.17 -9.07 12.72
N ILE A 256 -15.78 -9.10 11.44
CA ILE A 256 -14.88 -10.13 10.90
C ILE A 256 -13.39 -9.83 11.03
N GLY A 257 -13.04 -8.71 11.67
CA GLY A 257 -11.65 -8.37 12.01
C GLY A 257 -10.96 -7.42 11.03
N HIS A 258 -11.65 -6.97 9.99
CA HIS A 258 -11.17 -5.91 9.13
C HIS A 258 -11.85 -4.59 9.51
N LEU A 259 -11.04 -3.57 9.72
CA LEU A 259 -11.52 -2.22 9.98
C LEU A 259 -10.59 -1.20 9.32
N HIS A 260 -11.12 -0.02 9.09
CA HIS A 260 -10.36 1.13 8.64
C HIS A 260 -10.86 2.40 9.33
N GLN A 261 -9.97 3.36 9.53
CA GLN A 261 -10.33 4.62 10.16
C GLN A 261 -9.68 5.81 9.46
N ASP A 262 -10.42 6.91 9.41
CA ASP A 262 -9.84 8.21 9.15
C ASP A 262 -9.85 9.07 10.44
N LYS A 263 -9.71 10.39 10.32
CA LYS A 263 -9.76 11.29 11.48
C LYS A 263 -11.14 11.32 12.16
N ASP A 264 -12.22 11.10 11.42
CA ASP A 264 -13.61 11.34 11.85
C ASP A 264 -14.40 10.04 12.05
N VAL A 265 -14.12 9.00 11.26
CA VAL A 265 -14.91 7.77 11.24
C VAL A 265 -14.08 6.51 11.43
N VAL A 266 -14.78 5.47 11.88
CA VAL A 266 -14.31 4.07 11.85
C VAL A 266 -15.25 3.29 10.95
N ILE A 267 -14.70 2.51 10.03
CA ILE A 267 -15.42 1.56 9.19
C ILE A 267 -15.12 0.16 9.70
N ILE A 268 -16.16 -0.59 10.00
CA ILE A 268 -16.05 -1.95 10.51
C ILE A 268 -16.67 -2.89 9.49
N SER A 269 -15.91 -3.90 9.08
CA SER A 269 -16.41 -4.94 8.19
C SER A 269 -17.27 -5.94 8.96
N MET A 270 -18.51 -6.15 8.47
CA MET A 270 -19.52 -7.01 9.08
C MET A 270 -19.87 -8.21 8.18
N GLY A 271 -18.93 -8.63 7.33
CA GLY A 271 -19.15 -9.77 6.44
C GLY A 271 -20.24 -9.48 5.39
N HIS A 272 -21.27 -10.31 5.34
CA HIS A 272 -22.35 -10.19 4.36
C HIS A 272 -23.20 -8.93 4.53
N GLU A 273 -23.21 -8.28 5.72
CA GLU A 273 -23.90 -7.02 5.96
C GLU A 273 -23.15 -5.81 5.36
N GLY A 274 -21.94 -5.99 4.88
CA GLY A 274 -21.14 -4.91 4.31
C GLY A 274 -20.34 -4.15 5.34
N TYR A 275 -20.30 -2.82 5.23
CA TYR A 275 -19.44 -1.96 6.02
C TYR A 275 -20.24 -1.00 6.88
N HIS A 276 -20.10 -1.12 8.20
CA HIS A 276 -20.72 -0.23 9.18
C HIS A 276 -19.80 0.95 9.45
N ILE A 277 -20.32 2.16 9.29
CA ILE A 277 -19.56 3.41 9.45
C ILE A 277 -20.01 4.10 10.73
N HIS A 278 -19.10 4.25 11.67
CA HIS A 278 -19.33 4.89 12.96
C HIS A 278 -18.56 6.20 13.07
N GLU A 279 -19.19 7.22 13.65
CA GLU A 279 -18.51 8.46 14.02
C GLU A 279 -17.61 8.22 15.24
N LYS A 280 -16.33 8.53 15.14
CA LYS A 280 -15.35 8.27 16.22
C LYS A 280 -15.65 9.04 17.50
N ALA A 281 -16.12 10.30 17.37
CA ALA A 281 -16.38 11.16 18.51
C ALA A 281 -17.52 10.66 19.39
N THR A 282 -18.59 10.17 18.80
CA THR A 282 -19.82 9.76 19.51
C THR A 282 -20.01 8.25 19.61
N GLY A 283 -19.43 7.48 18.68
CA GLY A 283 -19.68 6.06 18.47
C GLY A 283 -20.98 5.78 17.69
N LYS A 284 -21.68 6.84 17.25
CA LYS A 284 -22.95 6.69 16.53
C LYS A 284 -22.74 6.02 15.19
N LEU A 285 -23.58 5.03 14.85
CA LEU A 285 -23.66 4.48 13.50
C LEU A 285 -24.21 5.57 12.56
N LEU A 286 -23.42 5.96 11.58
CA LEU A 286 -23.80 6.92 10.55
C LEU A 286 -24.59 6.24 9.43
N GLY A 287 -24.29 4.98 9.13
CA GLY A 287 -24.98 4.17 8.15
C GLY A 287 -24.18 2.95 7.75
N ILE A 288 -24.74 2.21 6.79
CA ILE A 288 -24.17 0.96 6.27
C ILE A 288 -23.94 1.14 4.78
N ILE A 289 -22.76 0.78 4.30
CA ILE A 289 -22.47 0.62 2.89
C ILE A 289 -22.55 -0.87 2.58
N ASP A 290 -23.56 -1.25 1.80
CA ASP A 290 -23.75 -2.61 1.30
C ASP A 290 -23.34 -2.68 -0.19
N PRO A 291 -22.16 -3.19 -0.51
CA PRO A 291 -21.71 -3.30 -1.91
C PRO A 291 -22.64 -4.18 -2.77
N GLY A 292 -23.44 -5.05 -2.16
CA GLY A 292 -24.40 -5.88 -2.89
C GLY A 292 -25.49 -5.08 -3.62
N GLN A 293 -25.71 -3.81 -3.22
CA GLN A 293 -26.65 -2.92 -3.89
C GLN A 293 -26.06 -2.25 -5.15
N CYS A 294 -24.77 -2.45 -5.42
CA CYS A 294 -24.14 -1.87 -6.60
C CYS A 294 -24.61 -2.54 -7.89
N THR A 295 -25.12 -1.74 -8.83
CA THR A 295 -25.65 -2.22 -10.11
C THR A 295 -24.61 -2.24 -11.24
N HIS A 296 -23.56 -1.46 -11.11
CA HIS A 296 -22.48 -1.43 -12.09
C HIS A 296 -21.48 -2.56 -11.82
N ILE A 297 -21.66 -3.67 -12.47
CA ILE A 297 -20.83 -4.87 -12.29
C ILE A 297 -19.99 -5.11 -13.54
N THR A 298 -18.72 -5.36 -13.33
CA THR A 298 -17.78 -5.81 -14.36
C THR A 298 -17.04 -7.04 -13.87
N HIS A 299 -16.47 -7.81 -14.78
CA HIS A 299 -15.63 -8.93 -14.41
C HIS A 299 -14.33 -8.95 -15.21
N ILE A 300 -13.31 -9.51 -14.61
CA ILE A 300 -12.02 -9.77 -15.23
C ILE A 300 -12.11 -11.08 -16.00
N LYS A 301 -11.72 -11.03 -17.28
CA LYS A 301 -11.49 -12.24 -18.07
C LYS A 301 -10.07 -12.22 -18.60
N HIS A 302 -9.26 -13.09 -18.07
CA HIS A 302 -7.95 -13.33 -18.63
C HIS A 302 -7.60 -14.81 -18.54
N LYS A 303 -6.74 -15.25 -19.44
CA LYS A 303 -6.17 -16.60 -19.33
C LYS A 303 -4.89 -16.48 -18.53
N ARG A 304 -4.80 -17.25 -17.44
CA ARG A 304 -3.53 -17.43 -16.75
C ARG A 304 -2.46 -17.83 -17.78
N PRO A 305 -1.31 -17.17 -17.85
CA PRO A 305 -0.23 -17.61 -18.73
C PRO A 305 0.10 -19.06 -18.44
N PRO A 306 0.43 -19.87 -19.44
CA PRO A 306 0.91 -21.22 -19.19
C PRO A 306 2.10 -21.16 -18.23
N GLU A 307 2.07 -22.01 -17.23
CA GLU A 307 3.12 -22.10 -16.22
C GLU A 307 4.48 -22.25 -16.92
N PRO A 308 5.46 -21.37 -16.66
CA PRO A 308 6.74 -21.49 -17.31
C PRO A 308 7.36 -22.84 -16.96
N GLN A 309 7.68 -23.63 -17.98
CA GLN A 309 8.34 -24.92 -17.79
C GLN A 309 9.58 -24.71 -16.90
N ARG A 310 9.62 -25.42 -15.79
CA ARG A 310 10.72 -25.37 -14.83
C ARG A 310 12.07 -25.51 -15.53
N PRO A 311 13.02 -24.60 -15.38
CA PRO A 311 14.40 -24.96 -15.62
C PRO A 311 14.78 -26.06 -14.63
N PRO A 312 15.56 -27.08 -15.05
CA PRO A 312 15.98 -28.14 -14.16
C PRO A 312 16.67 -27.53 -12.92
N SER A 313 16.32 -28.03 -11.75
CA SER A 313 16.79 -27.58 -10.45
C SER A 313 18.32 -27.74 -10.33
N SER A 314 19.05 -26.68 -10.61
CA SER A 314 20.50 -26.58 -10.38
C SER A 314 20.86 -25.49 -9.38
N MET A 315 19.94 -25.12 -8.47
CA MET A 315 20.26 -24.15 -7.42
C MET A 315 20.75 -24.88 -6.17
N GLY A 316 22.05 -24.86 -5.98
CA GLY A 316 22.70 -25.23 -4.71
C GLY A 316 22.40 -24.21 -3.60
N PRO A 317 22.69 -24.55 -2.32
CA PRO A 317 22.22 -23.83 -1.13
C PRO A 317 22.87 -22.47 -0.83
N THR A 318 23.61 -21.89 -1.75
CA THR A 318 24.37 -20.65 -1.55
C THR A 318 24.02 -19.54 -2.55
N THR A 319 22.75 -19.30 -2.79
CA THR A 319 22.38 -18.16 -3.64
C THR A 319 22.49 -16.88 -2.82
N PRO A 320 23.31 -15.90 -3.26
CA PRO A 320 23.39 -14.60 -2.62
C PRO A 320 22.02 -13.90 -2.65
N PRO A 321 21.78 -12.92 -1.77
CA PRO A 321 20.54 -12.17 -1.79
C PRO A 321 20.25 -11.71 -3.21
N PHE A 322 19.05 -12.02 -3.73
CA PHE A 322 18.70 -11.82 -5.12
C PHE A 322 19.00 -10.38 -5.55
N PRO A 323 19.82 -10.15 -6.55
CA PRO A 323 20.05 -8.81 -7.06
C PRO A 323 18.72 -8.22 -7.55
N PRO A 324 18.52 -6.91 -7.45
CA PRO A 324 17.32 -6.27 -7.97
C PRO A 324 17.18 -6.64 -9.45
N THR A 325 16.03 -7.18 -9.82
CA THR A 325 15.81 -7.59 -11.21
C THR A 325 15.82 -6.36 -12.11
N ARG A 326 16.32 -6.53 -13.32
CA ARG A 326 16.27 -5.49 -14.37
C ARG A 326 14.82 -5.03 -14.56
N ALA A 327 14.62 -3.74 -14.78
CA ALA A 327 13.31 -3.19 -15.09
C ALA A 327 12.73 -3.85 -16.37
N ARG A 328 11.45 -4.21 -16.36
CA ARG A 328 10.78 -4.97 -17.43
C ARG A 328 9.38 -4.43 -17.68
N ARG A 329 8.89 -4.55 -18.94
CA ARG A 329 7.55 -4.13 -19.37
C ARG A 329 6.55 -5.30 -19.47
N ASP A 330 7.00 -6.53 -19.24
CA ASP A 330 6.20 -7.75 -19.40
C ASP A 330 5.65 -8.30 -18.06
N ARG A 331 5.91 -7.60 -16.96
CA ARG A 331 5.45 -8.03 -15.64
C ARG A 331 3.98 -7.70 -15.38
N LEU A 332 3.54 -6.53 -15.82
CA LEU A 332 2.15 -6.11 -15.72
C LEU A 332 1.43 -6.35 -17.04
N ILE A 333 0.46 -7.25 -17.01
CA ILE A 333 -0.34 -7.63 -18.16
C ILE A 333 -1.62 -6.80 -18.12
N PRO A 334 -1.93 -6.02 -19.18
CA PRO A 334 -3.19 -5.29 -19.24
C PRO A 334 -4.37 -6.25 -19.31
N ILE A 335 -5.36 -6.01 -18.48
CA ILE A 335 -6.55 -6.84 -18.33
C ILE A 335 -7.76 -6.11 -18.89
N ARG A 336 -8.58 -6.82 -19.62
CA ARG A 336 -9.85 -6.29 -20.12
C ARG A 336 -10.96 -6.54 -19.11
N LEU A 337 -11.66 -5.47 -18.74
CA LEU A 337 -12.93 -5.55 -18.05
C LEU A 337 -14.06 -5.85 -19.02
N LEU A 338 -14.94 -6.77 -18.66
CA LEU A 338 -16.15 -7.09 -19.40
C LEU A 338 -17.36 -6.67 -18.58
N PRO A 339 -18.39 -6.08 -19.22
CA PRO A 339 -19.60 -5.66 -18.50
C PRO A 339 -20.40 -6.87 -18.03
N GLY A 340 -21.10 -6.70 -16.92
CA GLY A 340 -21.97 -7.70 -16.31
C GLY A 340 -21.25 -8.60 -15.31
N PRO A 341 -22.03 -9.40 -14.57
CA PRO A 341 -21.48 -10.36 -13.62
C PRO A 341 -20.73 -11.49 -14.34
N ARG A 342 -19.81 -12.09 -13.63
CA ARG A 342 -19.11 -13.29 -14.09
C ARG A 342 -20.10 -14.41 -14.32
N PRO A 343 -20.01 -15.16 -15.44
CA PRO A 343 -20.83 -16.35 -15.66
C PRO A 343 -20.65 -17.32 -14.49
N VAL A 344 -21.74 -17.66 -13.83
CA VAL A 344 -21.73 -18.59 -12.70
C VAL A 344 -21.31 -19.96 -13.24
N GLN A 345 -20.12 -20.43 -12.92
CA GLN A 345 -19.82 -21.83 -12.94
C GLN A 345 -20.53 -22.42 -11.71
N HIS A 346 -21.40 -23.41 -11.93
CA HIS A 346 -22.21 -24.06 -10.89
C HIS A 346 -21.32 -24.69 -9.80
N THR A 347 -20.80 -23.91 -8.96
CA THR A 347 -20.19 -24.34 -7.70
C THR A 347 -21.23 -24.01 -6.63
N GLY A 348 -21.90 -24.97 -6.10
CA GLY A 348 -23.04 -24.85 -5.16
C GLY A 348 -22.78 -24.09 -3.85
N LEU A 349 -21.99 -23.09 -3.87
CA LEU A 349 -21.78 -22.09 -2.84
C LEU A 349 -22.68 -20.88 -3.18
N ALA A 350 -23.96 -21.07 -2.96
CA ALA A 350 -24.91 -19.98 -2.82
C ALA A 350 -24.72 -19.34 -1.44
N ASP A 351 -25.08 -18.08 -1.36
CA ASP A 351 -25.38 -17.26 -0.20
C ASP A 351 -24.20 -16.48 0.36
N GLY A 352 -24.03 -15.26 -0.19
CA GLY A 352 -23.43 -14.16 0.50
C GLY A 352 -21.90 -14.16 0.49
N ASP A 353 -21.34 -13.35 -0.39
CA ASP A 353 -19.92 -13.04 -0.36
C ASP A 353 -19.66 -12.13 0.87
N ASP A 354 -18.75 -12.54 1.77
CA ASP A 354 -18.38 -11.77 2.94
C ASP A 354 -17.44 -10.63 2.56
N TRP A 355 -17.78 -9.42 2.90
CA TRP A 355 -16.95 -8.23 2.73
C TRP A 355 -15.86 -8.17 3.80
N GLY A 356 -14.60 -8.10 3.36
CA GLY A 356 -13.42 -8.10 4.21
C GLY A 356 -12.77 -6.72 4.31
N ALA A 357 -11.49 -6.63 3.92
CA ALA A 357 -10.73 -5.40 4.00
C ALA A 357 -11.40 -4.24 3.26
N CYS A 358 -11.33 -3.04 3.84
CA CYS A 358 -11.70 -1.79 3.20
C CYS A 358 -10.70 -0.69 3.52
N LEU A 359 -10.61 0.29 2.63
CA LEU A 359 -9.72 1.44 2.80
C LEU A 359 -10.40 2.70 2.30
N LEU A 360 -10.01 3.84 2.87
CA LEU A 360 -10.40 5.18 2.43
C LEU A 360 -9.19 5.93 1.86
N ASP A 361 -9.44 6.72 0.83
CA ASP A 361 -8.52 7.74 0.31
C ASP A 361 -9.33 9.03 0.05
N GLY A 362 -9.44 9.86 1.06
CA GLY A 362 -10.32 11.02 1.07
C GLY A 362 -11.81 10.63 0.94
N PRO A 363 -12.52 11.06 -0.13
CA PRO A 363 -13.90 10.66 -0.35
C PRO A 363 -14.03 9.23 -0.90
N ALA A 364 -12.98 8.70 -1.51
CA ALA A 364 -13.04 7.39 -2.14
C ALA A 364 -12.92 6.25 -1.11
N MET A 365 -13.58 5.15 -1.42
CA MET A 365 -13.54 3.91 -0.67
C MET A 365 -13.31 2.74 -1.62
N ALA A 366 -12.47 1.81 -1.21
CA ALA A 366 -12.37 0.50 -1.84
C ALA A 366 -12.57 -0.60 -0.79
N GLY A 367 -13.26 -1.66 -1.17
CA GLY A 367 -13.49 -2.82 -0.33
C GLY A 367 -13.33 -4.12 -1.14
N ILE A 368 -12.89 -5.19 -0.50
CA ILE A 368 -12.73 -6.48 -1.14
C ILE A 368 -13.51 -7.55 -0.39
N SER A 369 -14.14 -8.44 -1.14
CA SER A 369 -14.82 -9.59 -0.59
C SER A 369 -13.93 -10.81 -0.47
N ARG A 370 -14.37 -11.79 0.30
CA ARG A 370 -13.71 -13.09 0.45
C ARG A 370 -13.47 -13.81 -0.88
N HIS A 371 -14.38 -13.65 -1.83
CA HIS A 371 -14.28 -14.27 -3.17
C HIS A 371 -13.60 -13.35 -4.21
N GLY A 372 -12.91 -12.31 -3.78
CA GLY A 372 -12.15 -11.45 -4.67
C GLY A 372 -12.98 -10.47 -5.50
N THR A 373 -14.19 -10.15 -5.04
CA THR A 373 -14.97 -9.06 -5.64
C THR A 373 -14.47 -7.74 -5.04
N LEU A 374 -14.02 -6.83 -5.88
CA LEU A 374 -13.59 -5.49 -5.49
C LEU A 374 -14.77 -4.52 -5.63
N PHE A 375 -15.09 -3.82 -4.55
CA PHE A 375 -16.00 -2.68 -4.53
C PHE A 375 -15.21 -1.39 -4.60
N ILE A 376 -15.63 -0.46 -5.46
CA ILE A 376 -15.03 0.86 -5.63
C ILE A 376 -16.15 1.88 -5.54
N CYS A 377 -16.04 2.79 -4.57
CA CYS A 377 -16.97 3.88 -4.36
C CYS A 377 -16.21 5.22 -4.42
N PRO A 378 -16.51 6.10 -5.38
CA PRO A 378 -15.83 7.39 -5.51
C PRO A 378 -16.10 8.36 -4.37
N ASP A 379 -17.27 8.24 -3.73
CA ASP A 379 -17.66 9.09 -2.58
C ASP A 379 -18.55 8.30 -1.60
N TRP A 380 -17.90 7.76 -0.58
CA TRP A 380 -18.58 6.93 0.42
C TRP A 380 -19.60 7.69 1.24
N ARG A 381 -19.41 9.02 1.46
CA ARG A 381 -20.38 9.83 2.21
C ARG A 381 -21.70 9.98 1.46
N ARG A 382 -21.63 10.10 0.15
CA ARG A 382 -22.82 10.12 -0.70
C ARG A 382 -23.44 8.74 -0.86
N ALA A 383 -22.65 7.68 -0.81
CA ALA A 383 -23.18 6.31 -0.79
C ALA A 383 -24.03 6.04 0.46
N LEU A 384 -23.67 6.60 1.62
CA LEU A 384 -24.49 6.51 2.83
C LEU A 384 -25.89 7.15 2.67
N ALA A 385 -26.02 8.17 1.84
CA ALA A 385 -27.29 8.82 1.54
C ALA A 385 -28.14 8.07 0.49
N ALA A 386 -27.76 6.86 0.12
CA ALA A 386 -28.38 6.01 -0.91
C ALA A 386 -28.39 6.62 -2.34
N GLU A 387 -27.70 7.74 -2.55
CA GLU A 387 -27.72 8.47 -3.82
C GLU A 387 -26.62 8.02 -4.81
N TYR A 388 -25.72 7.07 -4.41
CA TYR A 388 -24.45 6.93 -5.11
C TYR A 388 -23.99 5.52 -5.45
N TYR A 389 -24.84 4.52 -5.29
CA TYR A 389 -24.50 3.20 -5.83
C TYR A 389 -24.45 3.19 -7.36
N GLU A 390 -25.06 4.19 -8.03
CA GLU A 390 -24.97 4.35 -9.49
C GLU A 390 -23.56 4.69 -9.98
N THR A 391 -22.74 5.37 -9.17
CA THR A 391 -21.35 5.68 -9.51
C THR A 391 -20.35 4.70 -8.92
N SER A 392 -20.81 3.81 -8.04
CA SER A 392 -19.98 2.74 -7.50
C SER A 392 -19.89 1.58 -8.48
N MET A 393 -18.83 0.81 -8.37
CA MET A 393 -18.52 -0.28 -9.30
C MET A 393 -18.09 -1.54 -8.54
N LEU A 394 -18.54 -2.69 -9.02
CA LEU A 394 -17.98 -3.99 -8.65
C LEU A 394 -17.10 -4.55 -9.77
N ILE A 395 -15.93 -5.03 -9.40
CA ILE A 395 -15.03 -5.76 -10.30
C ILE A 395 -14.86 -7.17 -9.73
N GLN A 396 -15.42 -8.15 -10.42
CA GLN A 396 -15.28 -9.55 -10.04
C GLN A 396 -13.99 -10.12 -10.63
N CYS A 397 -13.05 -10.48 -9.76
CA CYS A 397 -11.80 -11.13 -10.14
C CYS A 397 -12.02 -12.63 -10.34
N GLU A 398 -11.09 -13.28 -11.02
CA GLU A 398 -11.08 -14.72 -11.14
C GLU A 398 -10.48 -15.34 -9.89
N THR A 399 -11.28 -16.10 -9.12
CA THR A 399 -10.84 -16.80 -7.92
C THR A 399 -11.10 -18.27 -8.05
N ASP A 400 -10.28 -19.09 -7.41
CA ASP A 400 -10.61 -20.49 -7.16
C ASP A 400 -11.58 -20.52 -5.96
N PRO A 401 -12.80 -21.01 -6.12
CA PRO A 401 -13.77 -21.08 -5.04
C PRO A 401 -13.35 -21.99 -3.87
N ALA A 402 -12.31 -22.79 -4.05
CA ALA A 402 -11.72 -23.61 -3.00
C ALA A 402 -10.72 -22.83 -2.12
N MET A 403 -10.28 -21.66 -2.55
CA MET A 403 -9.33 -20.82 -1.80
C MET A 403 -10.10 -19.85 -0.90
N PHE A 404 -10.10 -20.14 0.38
CA PHE A 404 -10.60 -19.25 1.42
C PHE A 404 -9.59 -18.12 1.71
N ASP A 405 -9.69 -17.02 1.00
CA ASP A 405 -9.01 -15.80 1.41
C ASP A 405 -9.94 -14.99 2.33
N LEU A 406 -9.41 -14.55 3.49
CA LEU A 406 -10.14 -13.75 4.48
C LEU A 406 -10.30 -12.27 4.06
N GLY A 407 -10.39 -11.99 2.75
CA GLY A 407 -10.58 -10.65 2.24
C GLY A 407 -9.31 -9.96 1.81
N GLY A 408 -8.30 -10.73 1.40
CA GLY A 408 -7.16 -10.31 0.61
C GLY A 408 -6.35 -9.12 1.15
N TRP A 409 -5.25 -8.88 0.52
CA TRP A 409 -4.43 -7.69 0.73
C TRP A 409 -4.94 -6.58 -0.18
N LEU A 410 -5.39 -5.49 0.42
CA LEU A 410 -5.90 -4.32 -0.28
C LEU A 410 -5.04 -3.10 0.05
N SER A 411 -4.73 -2.30 -0.96
CA SER A 411 -4.10 -0.99 -0.81
C SER A 411 -4.82 0.02 -1.70
N LEU A 412 -5.13 1.19 -1.16
CA LEU A 412 -5.76 2.30 -1.89
C LEU A 412 -4.97 3.57 -1.63
N GLN A 413 -4.44 4.18 -2.68
CA GLN A 413 -3.73 5.44 -2.57
C GLN A 413 -3.75 6.22 -3.91
N HIS A 414 -4.10 7.49 -3.87
CA HIS A 414 -4.10 8.39 -5.03
C HIS A 414 -4.85 7.82 -6.25
N GLY A 415 -6.03 7.26 -6.02
CA GLY A 415 -6.85 6.70 -7.09
C GLY A 415 -6.32 5.40 -7.68
N ARG A 416 -5.42 4.71 -6.98
CA ARG A 416 -4.88 3.41 -7.38
C ARG A 416 -5.15 2.40 -6.30
N ILE A 417 -5.58 1.24 -6.76
CA ILE A 417 -5.87 0.09 -5.92
C ILE A 417 -4.88 -1.00 -6.29
N ALA A 418 -4.23 -1.58 -5.30
CA ALA A 418 -3.52 -2.83 -5.43
C ALA A 418 -4.20 -3.87 -4.54
N MET A 419 -4.46 -5.04 -5.08
CA MET A 419 -5.04 -6.14 -4.32
C MET A 419 -4.44 -7.47 -4.76
N GLU A 420 -4.39 -8.43 -3.85
CA GLU A 420 -3.97 -9.79 -4.13
C GLU A 420 -5.18 -10.70 -4.08
N VAL A 421 -5.32 -11.52 -5.11
CA VAL A 421 -6.33 -12.57 -5.22
C VAL A 421 -5.67 -13.77 -5.90
N ASP A 422 -5.64 -14.93 -5.27
CA ASP A 422 -5.11 -16.18 -5.82
C ASP A 422 -3.74 -16.04 -6.51
N ASP A 423 -2.68 -15.75 -5.84
CA ASP A 423 -1.35 -15.61 -6.42
C ASP A 423 -1.23 -14.52 -7.53
N CYS A 424 -2.25 -13.68 -7.68
CA CYS A 424 -2.28 -12.60 -8.66
C CYS A 424 -2.43 -11.27 -7.97
N ILE A 425 -1.52 -10.35 -8.26
CA ILE A 425 -1.64 -8.95 -7.83
C ILE A 425 -2.32 -8.18 -8.95
N TYR A 426 -3.49 -7.60 -8.65
CA TYR A 426 -4.18 -6.68 -9.54
C TYR A 426 -3.83 -5.25 -9.18
N LEU A 427 -3.46 -4.46 -10.20
CA LEU A 427 -3.30 -3.03 -10.08
C LEU A 427 -4.42 -2.36 -10.87
N ILE A 428 -5.22 -1.56 -10.19
CA ILE A 428 -6.40 -0.92 -10.77
C ILE A 428 -6.24 0.58 -10.64
N ARG A 429 -6.37 1.27 -11.74
CA ARG A 429 -6.52 2.72 -11.78
C ARG A 429 -7.97 3.03 -12.10
N THR A 430 -8.60 3.80 -11.25
CA THR A 430 -9.96 4.27 -11.46
C THR A 430 -9.98 5.81 -11.36
N PRO A 431 -10.81 6.49 -12.16
CA PRO A 431 -11.06 7.90 -11.96
C PRO A 431 -11.84 8.10 -10.66
N LEU A 432 -11.12 8.35 -9.54
CA LEU A 432 -11.72 8.61 -8.24
C LEU A 432 -12.14 10.08 -8.05
N ARG A 433 -11.99 10.90 -9.08
CA ARG A 433 -12.45 12.30 -9.06
C ARG A 433 -13.61 12.49 -9.99
N THR A 434 -14.64 13.14 -9.47
CA THR A 434 -15.83 13.64 -10.17
C THR A 434 -15.51 14.87 -11.05
N THR A 435 -14.33 14.92 -11.69
CA THR A 435 -14.08 15.94 -12.70
C THR A 435 -14.80 15.53 -13.97
N ASP A 436 -15.44 16.50 -14.64
CA ASP A 436 -16.23 16.36 -15.87
C ASP A 436 -15.49 15.72 -17.07
N ASP A 437 -14.26 15.28 -16.91
CA ASP A 437 -13.51 14.51 -17.88
C ASP A 437 -13.96 13.04 -17.90
N ALA A 438 -15.12 12.81 -18.50
CA ALA A 438 -15.70 11.48 -18.76
C ALA A 438 -14.83 10.56 -19.66
N SER A 439 -13.60 10.95 -19.97
CA SER A 439 -12.70 10.20 -20.85
C SER A 439 -11.77 9.22 -20.13
N GLU A 440 -11.64 9.31 -18.81
CA GLU A 440 -10.78 8.39 -18.06
C GLU A 440 -11.49 7.06 -17.76
N SER A 441 -11.15 6.02 -18.53
CA SER A 441 -11.64 4.66 -18.27
C SER A 441 -10.82 3.96 -17.19
N THR A 442 -11.49 3.10 -16.40
CA THR A 442 -10.81 2.20 -15.46
C THR A 442 -9.83 1.30 -16.21
N SER A 443 -8.58 1.31 -15.78
CA SER A 443 -7.52 0.45 -16.34
C SER A 443 -7.08 -0.56 -15.30
N VAL A 444 -6.92 -1.80 -15.73
CA VAL A 444 -6.54 -2.93 -14.85
C VAL A 444 -5.33 -3.64 -15.43
N TRP A 445 -4.40 -3.96 -14.56
CA TRP A 445 -3.24 -4.81 -14.86
C TRP A 445 -3.18 -5.95 -13.85
N ALA A 446 -2.72 -7.09 -14.33
CA ALA A 446 -2.42 -8.23 -13.48
C ALA A 446 -0.93 -8.54 -13.49
N MET A 447 -0.41 -8.92 -12.34
CA MET A 447 0.90 -9.50 -12.20
C MET A 447 0.77 -10.85 -11.51
N TYR A 448 1.11 -11.90 -12.23
CA TYR A 448 1.18 -13.22 -11.63
C TYR A 448 2.42 -13.34 -10.76
N SER A 449 2.25 -13.93 -9.61
CA SER A 449 3.37 -14.42 -8.83
C SER A 449 4.14 -15.41 -9.73
N THR A 450 5.32 -15.02 -10.22
CA THR A 450 6.19 -15.99 -10.85
C THR A 450 6.59 -16.98 -9.77
N PHE A 451 6.11 -18.17 -9.90
CA PHE A 451 6.26 -19.28 -8.99
C PHE A 451 7.71 -19.39 -8.52
N VAL A 452 7.96 -19.14 -7.23
CA VAL A 452 9.13 -19.71 -6.56
C VAL A 452 8.70 -21.12 -6.17
N PRO A 453 9.33 -22.19 -6.70
CA PRO A 453 8.92 -23.55 -6.42
C PRO A 453 8.87 -23.75 -4.90
N GLY A 454 7.71 -24.09 -4.36
CA GLY A 454 7.51 -24.34 -2.93
C GLY A 454 6.36 -23.59 -2.27
N PHE A 455 5.69 -22.66 -2.97
CA PHE A 455 4.67 -21.80 -2.35
C PHE A 455 3.29 -22.45 -2.14
N ASN A 456 2.88 -23.41 -2.95
CA ASN A 456 1.52 -23.98 -2.91
C ASN A 456 1.48 -25.51 -3.01
N GLN A 457 2.39 -26.23 -2.36
CA GLN A 457 2.08 -27.62 -2.06
C GLN A 457 1.68 -27.71 -0.59
N PRO A 458 0.51 -28.30 -0.27
CA PRO A 458 0.29 -28.82 1.07
C PRO A 458 1.51 -29.68 1.39
N ALA A 459 2.05 -29.51 2.60
CA ALA A 459 3.25 -30.22 3.03
C ALA A 459 3.12 -31.69 2.58
N PRO A 460 4.01 -32.21 1.73
CA PRO A 460 3.98 -33.63 1.44
C PRO A 460 4.15 -34.35 2.76
N CYS A 461 3.18 -35.18 3.11
CA CYS A 461 3.30 -36.10 4.22
C CYS A 461 4.67 -36.76 4.13
N SER A 462 5.51 -36.47 5.12
CA SER A 462 6.74 -37.16 5.49
C SER A 462 7.37 -38.06 4.42
N VAL A 463 8.31 -37.50 3.66
CA VAL A 463 9.31 -38.33 2.99
C VAL A 463 10.47 -38.47 3.97
N PRO A 464 10.79 -39.68 4.46
CA PRO A 464 11.92 -39.88 5.37
C PRO A 464 13.23 -39.49 4.66
N GLY A 465 13.97 -38.54 5.21
CA GLY A 465 15.33 -38.23 4.76
C GLY A 465 15.58 -36.81 4.22
N VAL A 466 14.58 -35.95 4.17
CA VAL A 466 14.79 -34.53 3.87
C VAL A 466 14.84 -33.76 5.17
N SER A 467 15.97 -33.13 5.47
CA SER A 467 16.12 -32.30 6.66
C SER A 467 15.16 -31.11 6.59
N GLU A 468 14.48 -30.79 7.70
CA GLU A 468 13.54 -29.66 7.82
C GLU A 468 14.12 -28.30 7.38
N LEU A 469 15.43 -28.19 7.24
CA LEU A 469 16.11 -26.95 6.85
C LEU A 469 15.90 -26.56 5.37
N ASP A 470 15.68 -27.51 4.47
CA ASP A 470 15.61 -27.22 3.03
C ASP A 470 14.24 -26.71 2.55
N MET A 471 13.18 -26.93 3.34
CA MET A 471 11.82 -26.54 2.96
C MET A 471 11.40 -25.13 3.40
N THR A 472 12.17 -24.48 4.23
CA THR A 472 11.80 -23.19 4.85
C THR A 472 12.31 -21.95 4.11
N LEU A 473 13.24 -22.08 3.19
CA LEU A 473 13.91 -20.96 2.51
C LEU A 473 13.00 -20.12 1.58
N PRO A 474 12.03 -20.65 0.82
CA PRO A 474 11.24 -19.83 -0.10
C PRO A 474 10.21 -18.94 0.57
N MET A 475 9.86 -19.18 1.82
CA MET A 475 8.71 -18.56 2.50
C MET A 475 9.07 -17.34 3.37
N LYS A 476 10.34 -16.95 3.39
CA LYS A 476 10.85 -15.83 4.20
C LYS A 476 11.16 -14.60 3.37
N THR A 477 10.45 -14.42 2.28
CA THR A 477 10.72 -13.32 1.37
C THR A 477 9.53 -12.39 1.26
N ILE A 478 9.83 -11.09 1.20
CA ILE A 478 8.88 -10.05 0.81
C ILE A 478 9.19 -9.70 -0.64
N ARG A 479 8.19 -9.74 -1.49
CA ARG A 479 8.29 -9.33 -2.88
C ARG A 479 7.66 -7.95 -3.04
N ALA A 480 8.37 -7.07 -3.72
CA ALA A 480 7.89 -5.74 -4.02
C ALA A 480 8.02 -5.44 -5.51
N VAL A 481 7.04 -4.74 -6.03
CA VAL A 481 7.04 -4.24 -7.40
C VAL A 481 6.93 -2.74 -7.38
N SER A 482 7.88 -2.08 -8.02
CA SER A 482 7.91 -0.63 -8.12
C SER A 482 7.86 -0.19 -9.58
N PHE A 483 7.13 0.91 -9.84
CA PHE A 483 7.27 1.63 -11.10
C PHE A 483 8.59 2.39 -11.10
N VAL A 484 9.21 2.50 -12.27
CA VAL A 484 10.44 3.26 -12.46
C VAL A 484 10.24 4.35 -13.50
N PRO A 485 10.98 5.46 -13.46
CA PRO A 485 10.96 6.44 -14.54
C PRO A 485 11.37 5.78 -15.85
N ASP A 486 10.58 6.00 -16.90
CA ASP A 486 10.89 5.54 -18.25
C ASP A 486 11.85 6.56 -18.87
N MET A 487 13.11 6.22 -18.87
CA MET A 487 14.21 7.13 -19.30
C MET A 487 14.60 6.96 -20.77
N ASP A 488 14.00 5.98 -21.46
CA ASP A 488 14.28 5.68 -22.88
C ASP A 488 13.60 6.68 -23.84
#